data_a5f7b842ffa72a7b9a1c5c9fcfe10ccc
#
_entry.id   a5f7b842ffa72a7b9a1c5c9fcfe10ccc
#
_cell.length_a   1.000
_cell.length_b   1.000
_cell.length_c   1.000
_cell.angle_alpha   90.00
_cell.angle_beta   90.00
_cell.angle_gamma   90.00
#
_symmetry.space_group_name_H-M   'P 1'
#
loop_
_entity.id
_entity.type
_entity.pdbx_description
1 polymer ?
#
loop_
_entity_poly.entity_id
_entity_poly.type
_entity_poly.pdbx_seq_one_letter_code
_entity_poly.pdbx_strand_id
1 'polypeptide(L)'
;ITESEYYYLLACLISAVPYVANITGVYAAYLKHWDKRTYNQLKINPIEIINSNKTCESYNMDAIELCKSQKFDLVYIDTPYNQREYSANYHILETIAKYDMPAINGVTGMRPYKKSAFCSKSSVKQAFESLFHNLQSKYAIVSYNNEGLLGTKEMISLFNHFGTVKLYEYPYRRYKSKIPNNKIGLKEQIYFINLEG
;
A
#
# COMPACT_ATOMS: atom_id res chain seq x y z
N ILE A 1 -25.94 15.01 -6.25
CA ILE A 1 -24.65 15.17 -5.57
C ILE A 1 -23.58 15.44 -6.62
N THR A 2 -22.60 16.23 -6.27
CA THR A 2 -21.41 16.48 -7.09
C THR A 2 -20.48 15.25 -7.10
N GLU A 3 -19.54 15.20 -8.03
CA GLU A 3 -18.53 14.13 -8.08
C GLU A 3 -17.69 14.06 -6.79
N SER A 4 -17.29 15.22 -6.25
CA SER A 4 -16.54 15.29 -4.98
C SER A 4 -17.34 14.76 -3.81
N GLU A 5 -18.64 15.08 -3.71
CA GLU A 5 -19.55 14.55 -2.67
C GLU A 5 -19.71 13.03 -2.82
N TYR A 6 -19.83 12.54 -4.05
CA TYR A 6 -19.92 11.11 -4.31
C TYR A 6 -18.68 10.36 -3.81
N TYR A 7 -17.46 10.81 -4.17
CA TYR A 7 -16.23 10.16 -3.73
C TYR A 7 -16.01 10.30 -2.22
N TYR A 8 -16.42 11.40 -1.62
CA TYR A 8 -16.37 11.57 -0.17
C TYR A 8 -17.28 10.54 0.54
N LEU A 9 -18.53 10.40 0.10
CA LEU A 9 -19.46 9.43 0.65
C LEU A 9 -19.00 7.99 0.43
N LEU A 10 -18.43 7.71 -0.73
CA LEU A 10 -17.84 6.39 -1.03
C LEU A 10 -16.65 6.09 -0.11
N ALA A 11 -15.79 7.06 0.15
CA ALA A 11 -14.68 6.92 1.10
C ALA A 11 -15.19 6.64 2.52
N CYS A 12 -16.24 7.35 2.97
CA CYS A 12 -16.89 7.08 4.25
C CYS A 12 -17.45 5.66 4.34
N LEU A 13 -18.10 5.18 3.27
CA LEU A 13 -18.61 3.81 3.19
C LEU A 13 -17.48 2.78 3.27
N ILE A 14 -16.45 2.93 2.43
CA ILE A 14 -15.29 2.02 2.39
C ILE A 14 -14.60 1.95 3.77
N SER A 15 -14.48 3.08 4.46
CA SER A 15 -13.91 3.15 5.80
C SER A 15 -14.77 2.45 6.86
N ALA A 16 -16.08 2.37 6.66
CA ALA A 16 -17.02 1.74 7.58
C ALA A 16 -17.10 0.19 7.42
N VAL A 17 -16.92 -0.32 6.20
CA VAL A 17 -17.08 -1.76 5.87
C VAL A 17 -16.24 -2.69 6.76
N PRO A 18 -14.95 -2.44 7.08
CA PRO A 18 -14.16 -3.33 7.92
C PRO A 18 -14.72 -3.57 9.34
N TYR A 19 -15.55 -2.67 9.85
CA TYR A 19 -16.15 -2.76 11.18
C TYR A 19 -17.33 -3.73 11.26
N VAL A 20 -17.84 -4.19 10.10
CA VAL A 20 -18.93 -5.18 10.00
C VAL A 20 -18.54 -6.39 9.14
N ALA A 21 -17.35 -6.39 8.55
CA ALA A 21 -16.91 -7.43 7.64
C ALA A 21 -16.38 -8.67 8.37
N ASN A 22 -16.60 -9.86 7.78
CA ASN A 22 -16.05 -11.13 8.27
C ASN A 22 -14.59 -11.32 7.82
N ILE A 23 -13.66 -10.61 8.44
CA ILE A 23 -12.24 -10.55 8.04
C ILE A 23 -11.29 -10.67 9.22
N THR A 24 -10.06 -11.12 8.93
CA THR A 24 -8.93 -11.13 9.87
C THR A 24 -7.97 -9.92 9.68
N GLY A 25 -8.43 -8.85 9.01
CA GLY A 25 -7.63 -7.71 8.56
C GLY A 25 -7.48 -7.64 7.04
N VAL A 26 -7.67 -8.76 6.31
CA VAL A 26 -7.69 -8.81 4.85
C VAL A 26 -8.86 -9.65 4.36
N TYR A 27 -9.44 -9.29 3.23
CA TYR A 27 -10.59 -9.99 2.63
C TYR A 27 -10.18 -11.28 1.90
N ALA A 28 -8.92 -11.41 1.50
CA ALA A 28 -8.41 -12.64 0.89
C ALA A 28 -8.30 -13.83 1.85
N ALA A 29 -8.45 -13.61 3.16
CA ALA A 29 -8.39 -14.68 4.15
C ALA A 29 -9.80 -15.22 4.46
N TYR A 30 -10.03 -16.50 4.16
CA TYR A 30 -11.29 -17.16 4.52
C TYR A 30 -11.37 -17.46 6.02
N LEU A 31 -12.45 -17.03 6.65
CA LEU A 31 -12.78 -17.35 8.05
C LEU A 31 -13.79 -18.49 8.11
N LYS A 32 -13.48 -19.53 8.90
CA LYS A 32 -14.39 -20.68 9.12
C LYS A 32 -15.58 -20.34 10.04
N HIS A 33 -15.44 -19.28 10.82
CA HIS A 33 -16.44 -18.81 11.78
C HIS A 33 -16.71 -17.33 11.58
N TRP A 34 -17.92 -16.90 11.88
CA TRP A 34 -18.29 -15.50 11.82
C TRP A 34 -17.58 -14.71 12.95
N ASP A 35 -16.90 -13.65 12.58
CA ASP A 35 -16.34 -12.70 13.54
C ASP A 35 -17.46 -11.92 14.23
N LYS A 36 -17.32 -11.61 15.52
CA LYS A 36 -18.35 -10.91 16.30
C LYS A 36 -18.74 -9.56 15.70
N ARG A 37 -17.82 -8.88 15.00
CA ARG A 37 -18.09 -7.60 14.34
C ARG A 37 -19.18 -7.68 13.26
N THR A 38 -19.43 -8.87 12.68
CA THR A 38 -20.45 -9.05 11.64
C THR A 38 -21.87 -8.88 12.15
N TYR A 39 -22.07 -8.93 13.46
CA TYR A 39 -23.36 -8.66 14.11
C TYR A 39 -23.56 -7.17 14.43
N ASN A 40 -22.58 -6.32 14.17
CA ASN A 40 -22.70 -4.87 14.37
C ASN A 40 -23.53 -4.27 13.23
N GLN A 41 -24.22 -3.19 13.55
CA GLN A 41 -24.85 -2.34 12.55
C GLN A 41 -23.78 -1.54 11.79
N LEU A 42 -23.87 -1.46 10.47
CA LEU A 42 -23.04 -0.58 9.67
C LEU A 42 -23.34 0.88 10.02
N LYS A 43 -22.31 1.60 10.46
CA LYS A 43 -22.39 3.02 10.76
C LYS A 43 -21.42 3.76 9.84
N ILE A 44 -21.94 4.62 8.98
CA ILE A 44 -21.14 5.47 8.10
C ILE A 44 -20.91 6.79 8.84
N ASN A 45 -19.67 7.00 9.29
CA ASN A 45 -19.27 8.24 9.95
C ASN A 45 -18.57 9.16 8.93
N PRO A 46 -18.80 10.48 8.99
CA PRO A 46 -18.04 11.42 8.20
C PRO A 46 -16.54 11.31 8.48
N ILE A 47 -15.74 11.32 7.41
CA ILE A 47 -14.29 11.43 7.52
C ILE A 47 -13.94 12.90 7.74
N GLU A 48 -13.04 13.18 8.67
CA GLU A 48 -12.57 14.54 8.93
C GLU A 48 -11.90 15.11 7.67
N ILE A 49 -12.35 16.31 7.27
CA ILE A 49 -11.74 17.04 6.16
C ILE A 49 -10.70 18.00 6.72
N ILE A 50 -9.45 17.77 6.36
CA ILE A 50 -8.34 18.65 6.72
C ILE A 50 -8.32 19.82 5.74
N ASN A 51 -8.69 21.01 6.22
CA ASN A 51 -8.55 22.22 5.43
C ASN A 51 -7.07 22.59 5.30
N SER A 52 -6.60 22.68 4.06
CA SER A 52 -5.25 23.11 3.73
C SER A 52 -5.31 24.28 2.75
N ASN A 53 -4.39 25.25 2.89
CA ASN A 53 -4.21 26.32 1.91
C ASN A 53 -3.42 25.86 0.67
N LYS A 54 -3.21 24.56 0.53
CA LYS A 54 -2.46 23.96 -0.59
C LYS A 54 -3.39 23.17 -1.49
N THR A 55 -3.13 23.20 -2.78
CA THR A 55 -3.79 22.34 -3.75
C THR A 55 -3.35 20.89 -3.51
N CYS A 56 -4.33 19.99 -3.38
CA CYS A 56 -4.10 18.55 -3.27
C CYS A 56 -4.64 17.87 -4.53
N GLU A 57 -3.85 16.98 -5.10
CA GLU A 57 -4.22 16.21 -6.28
C GLU A 57 -4.10 14.72 -5.96
N SER A 58 -4.95 13.90 -6.57
CA SER A 58 -4.87 12.45 -6.48
C SER A 58 -4.90 11.81 -7.85
N TYR A 59 -4.07 10.78 -8.04
CA TYR A 59 -3.93 10.08 -9.31
C TYR A 59 -4.17 8.59 -9.10
N ASN A 60 -5.01 7.98 -9.96
CA ASN A 60 -5.19 6.54 -10.01
C ASN A 60 -4.49 5.98 -11.24
N MET A 61 -3.17 5.83 -11.15
CA MET A 61 -2.32 5.36 -12.24
C MET A 61 -1.08 4.63 -11.73
N ASP A 62 -0.31 4.04 -12.62
CA ASP A 62 0.98 3.43 -12.30
C ASP A 62 1.97 4.50 -11.79
N ALA A 63 2.63 4.23 -10.66
CA ALA A 63 3.54 5.18 -10.02
C ALA A 63 4.76 5.51 -10.89
N ILE A 64 5.26 4.56 -11.71
CA ILE A 64 6.38 4.80 -12.62
C ILE A 64 5.95 5.76 -13.73
N GLU A 65 4.74 5.60 -14.25
CA GLU A 65 4.18 6.51 -15.27
C GLU A 65 3.94 7.92 -14.69
N LEU A 66 3.47 8.01 -13.44
CA LEU A 66 3.32 9.30 -12.76
C LEU A 66 4.68 10.01 -12.62
N CYS A 67 5.73 9.30 -12.21
CA CYS A 67 7.07 9.86 -12.05
C CYS A 67 7.68 10.40 -13.34
N LYS A 68 7.26 9.91 -14.52
CA LYS A 68 7.70 10.45 -15.81
C LYS A 68 7.14 11.84 -16.10
N SER A 69 5.94 12.13 -15.62
CA SER A 69 5.16 13.33 -15.97
C SER A 69 5.19 14.43 -14.91
N GLN A 70 5.61 14.14 -13.70
CA GLN A 70 5.54 15.05 -12.56
C GLN A 70 6.92 15.30 -11.94
N LYS A 71 7.10 16.53 -11.42
CA LYS A 71 8.29 16.92 -10.64
C LYS A 71 7.88 17.14 -9.19
N PHE A 72 8.76 16.73 -8.28
CA PHE A 72 8.50 16.80 -6.85
C PHE A 72 9.71 17.37 -6.12
N ASP A 73 9.51 18.04 -4.99
CA ASP A 73 10.60 18.34 -4.07
C ASP A 73 10.96 17.13 -3.22
N LEU A 74 9.94 16.38 -2.79
CA LEU A 74 10.06 15.16 -1.99
C LEU A 74 9.00 14.15 -2.41
N VAL A 75 9.39 12.89 -2.58
CA VAL A 75 8.46 11.78 -2.82
C VAL A 75 8.54 10.77 -1.67
N TYR A 76 7.39 10.40 -1.11
CA TYR A 76 7.27 9.28 -0.18
C TYR A 76 6.78 8.05 -0.94
N ILE A 77 7.55 6.97 -0.88
CA ILE A 77 7.34 5.73 -1.63
C ILE A 77 7.02 4.61 -0.64
N ASP A 78 5.78 4.12 -0.68
CA ASP A 78 5.29 3.04 0.16
C ASP A 78 4.82 1.89 -0.74
N THR A 79 5.77 1.12 -1.25
CA THR A 79 5.51 -0.02 -2.12
C THR A 79 5.16 -1.26 -1.31
N PRO A 80 4.43 -2.24 -1.90
CA PRO A 80 4.32 -3.55 -1.30
C PRO A 80 5.71 -4.16 -1.04
N TYR A 81 5.93 -4.67 0.16
CA TYR A 81 7.19 -5.32 0.56
C TYR A 81 7.14 -6.85 0.52
N ASN A 82 5.98 -7.43 0.15
CA ASN A 82 5.77 -8.87 0.07
C ASN A 82 5.02 -9.28 -1.21
N GLN A 83 4.83 -10.58 -1.41
CA GLN A 83 4.17 -11.10 -2.61
C GLN A 83 2.65 -10.92 -2.64
N ARG A 84 2.06 -10.29 -1.62
CA ARG A 84 0.61 -10.11 -1.50
C ARG A 84 0.20 -8.77 -2.09
N GLU A 85 -0.66 -8.83 -3.09
CA GLU A 85 -1.25 -7.64 -3.69
C GLU A 85 -2.29 -6.99 -2.78
N TYR A 86 -2.29 -5.67 -2.71
CA TYR A 86 -3.36 -4.91 -2.06
C TYR A 86 -4.70 -5.15 -2.75
N SER A 87 -4.73 -5.19 -4.08
CA SER A 87 -5.90 -5.51 -4.88
C SER A 87 -6.49 -6.89 -4.60
N ALA A 88 -5.66 -7.87 -4.21
CA ALA A 88 -6.12 -9.17 -3.73
C ALA A 88 -6.60 -9.11 -2.28
N ASN A 89 -5.83 -8.48 -1.40
CA ASN A 89 -6.14 -8.41 0.03
C ASN A 89 -7.43 -7.62 0.32
N TYR A 90 -7.71 -6.60 -0.49
CA TYR A 90 -8.82 -5.66 -0.30
C TYR A 90 -9.83 -5.70 -1.45
N HIS A 91 -9.94 -6.82 -2.18
CA HIS A 91 -10.77 -6.99 -3.38
C HIS A 91 -12.25 -6.65 -3.17
N ILE A 92 -12.81 -6.86 -1.98
CA ILE A 92 -14.19 -6.49 -1.67
C ILE A 92 -14.35 -4.96 -1.66
N LEU A 93 -13.42 -4.23 -1.06
CA LEU A 93 -13.46 -2.76 -1.07
C LEU A 93 -13.32 -2.20 -2.48
N GLU A 94 -12.47 -2.82 -3.31
CA GLU A 94 -12.34 -2.48 -4.73
C GLU A 94 -13.64 -2.74 -5.50
N THR A 95 -14.33 -3.85 -5.20
CA THR A 95 -15.61 -4.18 -5.84
C THR A 95 -16.71 -3.19 -5.43
N ILE A 96 -16.73 -2.77 -4.16
CA ILE A 96 -17.64 -1.72 -3.69
C ILE A 96 -17.35 -0.39 -4.40
N ALA A 97 -16.07 -0.02 -4.49
CA ALA A 97 -15.65 1.23 -5.12
C ALA A 97 -16.00 1.30 -6.61
N LYS A 98 -15.75 0.21 -7.35
CA LYS A 98 -16.01 0.13 -8.79
C LYS A 98 -17.46 -0.15 -9.15
N TYR A 99 -18.17 -0.87 -8.28
CA TYR A 99 -19.55 -1.33 -8.49
C TYR A 99 -19.78 -2.00 -9.86
N ASP A 100 -18.79 -2.78 -10.32
CA ASP A 100 -18.66 -3.32 -11.69
C ASP A 100 -19.08 -4.81 -11.81
N MET A 101 -19.57 -5.42 -10.72
CA MET A 101 -20.05 -6.80 -10.66
C MET A 101 -19.11 -7.80 -11.38
N PRO A 102 -17.82 -7.89 -10.99
CA PRO A 102 -16.86 -8.71 -11.70
C PRO A 102 -17.14 -10.20 -11.57
N ALA A 103 -16.66 -11.00 -12.51
CA ALA A 103 -16.59 -12.45 -12.33
C ALA A 103 -15.64 -12.77 -11.16
N ILE A 104 -16.15 -13.49 -10.15
CA ILE A 104 -15.41 -13.81 -8.93
C ILE A 104 -14.93 -15.26 -8.93
N ASN A 105 -13.79 -15.52 -8.26
CA ASN A 105 -13.18 -16.82 -8.11
C ASN A 105 -12.85 -17.16 -6.67
N GLY A 106 -12.84 -18.46 -6.36
CA GLY A 106 -12.46 -18.99 -5.06
C GLY A 106 -13.47 -18.72 -3.95
N VAL A 107 -13.19 -19.26 -2.77
CA VAL A 107 -14.09 -19.18 -1.59
C VAL A 107 -14.20 -17.79 -0.98
N THR A 108 -13.28 -16.89 -1.29
CA THR A 108 -13.29 -15.51 -0.81
C THR A 108 -13.88 -14.53 -1.82
N GLY A 109 -14.35 -15.03 -2.99
CA GLY A 109 -14.95 -14.17 -4.01
C GLY A 109 -13.96 -13.18 -4.63
N MET A 110 -12.74 -13.62 -4.93
CA MET A 110 -11.69 -12.76 -5.45
C MET A 110 -11.99 -12.31 -6.88
N ARG A 111 -11.88 -11.02 -7.14
CA ARG A 111 -11.98 -10.44 -8.48
C ARG A 111 -10.68 -10.58 -9.26
N PRO A 112 -10.69 -10.51 -10.60
CA PRO A 112 -9.48 -10.39 -11.40
C PRO A 112 -8.69 -9.14 -11.00
N TYR A 113 -7.36 -9.26 -10.92
CA TYR A 113 -6.46 -8.16 -10.61
C TYR A 113 -5.14 -8.29 -11.37
N LYS A 114 -4.47 -7.15 -11.60
CA LYS A 114 -3.13 -7.11 -12.18
C LYS A 114 -2.10 -7.18 -11.05
N LYS A 115 -1.10 -8.05 -11.20
CA LYS A 115 -0.02 -8.16 -10.24
C LYS A 115 1.00 -7.04 -10.43
N SER A 116 1.37 -6.35 -9.36
CA SER A 116 2.40 -5.32 -9.36
C SER A 116 3.79 -5.93 -9.51
N ALA A 117 4.69 -5.26 -10.24
CA ALA A 117 6.09 -5.65 -10.31
C ALA A 117 6.79 -5.58 -8.95
N PHE A 118 6.30 -4.75 -8.03
CA PHE A 118 6.81 -4.67 -6.66
C PHE A 118 6.44 -5.86 -5.78
N CYS A 119 5.45 -6.67 -6.16
CA CYS A 119 5.01 -7.86 -5.42
C CYS A 119 5.71 -9.17 -5.87
N SER A 120 6.76 -9.11 -6.66
CA SER A 120 7.49 -10.29 -7.14
C SER A 120 8.98 -10.16 -6.88
N LYS A 121 9.58 -11.20 -6.27
CA LYS A 121 11.03 -11.24 -6.00
C LYS A 121 11.88 -11.11 -7.26
N SER A 122 11.41 -11.63 -8.39
CA SER A 122 12.12 -11.57 -9.68
C SER A 122 12.09 -10.19 -10.34
N SER A 123 11.11 -9.32 -10.01
CA SER A 123 10.92 -8.04 -10.70
C SER A 123 11.04 -6.81 -9.79
N VAL A 124 10.98 -6.97 -8.46
CA VAL A 124 10.95 -5.84 -7.52
C VAL A 124 12.18 -4.94 -7.63
N LYS A 125 13.38 -5.51 -7.83
CA LYS A 125 14.60 -4.72 -8.01
C LYS A 125 14.51 -3.84 -9.26
N GLN A 126 14.14 -4.44 -10.39
CA GLN A 126 13.97 -3.71 -11.66
C GLN A 126 12.85 -2.68 -11.58
N ALA A 127 11.78 -2.95 -10.81
CA ALA A 127 10.69 -2.00 -10.59
C ALA A 127 11.18 -0.75 -9.84
N PHE A 128 12.00 -0.91 -8.78
CA PHE A 128 12.64 0.21 -8.10
C PHE A 128 13.62 0.95 -9.00
N GLU A 129 14.48 0.25 -9.75
CA GLU A 129 15.38 0.87 -10.72
C GLU A 129 14.60 1.72 -11.73
N SER A 130 13.53 1.17 -12.29
CA SER A 130 12.68 1.88 -13.24
C SER A 130 11.98 3.10 -12.62
N LEU A 131 11.50 2.98 -11.37
CA LEU A 131 10.90 4.09 -10.64
C LEU A 131 11.91 5.22 -10.45
N PHE A 132 13.10 4.93 -9.92
CA PHE A 132 14.12 5.92 -9.62
C PHE A 132 14.75 6.55 -10.86
N HIS A 133 14.88 5.81 -11.96
CA HIS A 133 15.32 6.38 -13.25
C HIS A 133 14.34 7.41 -13.83
N ASN A 134 13.06 7.26 -13.53
CA ASN A 134 12.02 8.19 -14.01
C ASN A 134 11.64 9.25 -12.96
N LEU A 135 12.11 9.12 -11.73
CA LEU A 135 11.77 10.03 -10.65
C LEU A 135 12.47 11.38 -10.80
N GLN A 136 11.69 12.43 -10.93
CA GLN A 136 12.17 13.80 -10.95
C GLN A 136 11.90 14.45 -9.57
N SER A 137 12.79 14.23 -8.63
CA SER A 137 12.68 14.76 -7.26
C SER A 137 14.04 15.08 -6.68
N LYS A 138 14.09 16.01 -5.71
CA LYS A 138 15.31 16.30 -4.93
C LYS A 138 15.55 15.24 -3.88
N TYR A 139 14.49 14.78 -3.25
CA TYR A 139 14.55 13.81 -2.16
C TYR A 139 13.52 12.69 -2.36
N ALA A 140 13.90 11.50 -1.93
CA ALA A 140 12.98 10.38 -1.82
C ALA A 140 13.04 9.76 -0.42
N ILE A 141 11.88 9.34 0.07
CA ILE A 141 11.75 8.53 1.28
C ILE A 141 11.10 7.22 0.86
N VAL A 142 11.75 6.10 1.13
CA VAL A 142 11.17 4.78 0.89
C VAL A 142 10.87 4.10 2.22
N SER A 143 9.61 3.74 2.44
CA SER A 143 9.19 2.88 3.55
C SER A 143 9.25 1.43 3.12
N TYR A 144 9.91 0.61 3.92
CA TYR A 144 10.07 -0.82 3.67
C TYR A 144 10.23 -1.56 5.00
N ASN A 145 10.44 -2.88 4.98
CA ASN A 145 10.78 -3.59 6.20
C ASN A 145 11.92 -4.61 5.98
N ASN A 146 12.53 -5.06 7.08
CA ASN A 146 13.66 -5.98 7.05
C ASN A 146 13.33 -7.42 6.59
N GLU A 147 12.06 -7.74 6.41
CA GLU A 147 11.58 -9.04 5.88
C GLU A 147 11.00 -8.92 4.47
N GLY A 148 11.23 -7.78 3.82
CA GLY A 148 10.77 -7.52 2.46
C GLY A 148 11.41 -8.40 1.39
N LEU A 149 10.90 -8.29 0.17
CA LEU A 149 11.38 -9.06 -0.99
C LEU A 149 12.85 -8.75 -1.33
N LEU A 150 13.32 -7.52 -1.06
CA LEU A 150 14.72 -7.12 -1.12
C LEU A 150 15.28 -6.97 0.29
N GLY A 151 16.48 -7.50 0.51
CA GLY A 151 17.18 -7.33 1.77
C GLY A 151 17.73 -5.90 1.95
N THR A 152 17.96 -5.51 3.21
CA THR A 152 18.47 -4.17 3.57
C THR A 152 19.73 -3.76 2.78
N LYS A 153 20.69 -4.69 2.63
CA LYS A 153 21.92 -4.43 1.86
C LYS A 153 21.66 -4.20 0.37
N GLU A 154 20.70 -4.97 -0.20
CA GLU A 154 20.31 -4.83 -1.59
C GLU A 154 19.63 -3.48 -1.83
N MET A 155 18.74 -3.05 -0.92
CA MET A 155 18.08 -1.75 -0.97
C MET A 155 19.08 -0.59 -0.89
N ILE A 156 20.03 -0.64 0.06
CA ILE A 156 21.08 0.39 0.18
C ILE A 156 21.94 0.43 -1.09
N SER A 157 22.37 -0.73 -1.58
CA SER A 157 23.17 -0.81 -2.81
C SER A 157 22.43 -0.23 -4.00
N LEU A 158 21.15 -0.55 -4.14
CA LEU A 158 20.30 -0.05 -5.23
C LEU A 158 20.16 1.48 -5.16
N PHE A 159 19.80 2.03 -4.00
CA PHE A 159 19.54 3.47 -3.88
C PHE A 159 20.82 4.32 -3.95
N ASN A 160 21.96 3.77 -3.55
CA ASN A 160 23.26 4.46 -3.71
C ASN A 160 23.68 4.72 -5.18
N HIS A 161 23.04 4.05 -6.15
CA HIS A 161 23.23 4.37 -7.57
C HIS A 161 22.51 5.67 -7.98
N PHE A 162 21.57 6.15 -7.17
CA PHE A 162 20.74 7.31 -7.48
C PHE A 162 21.03 8.52 -6.60
N GLY A 163 21.68 8.31 -5.43
CA GLY A 163 21.99 9.40 -4.52
C GLY A 163 22.56 8.93 -3.18
N THR A 164 22.69 9.86 -2.25
CA THR A 164 23.21 9.57 -0.90
C THR A 164 22.10 9.01 -0.01
N VAL A 165 22.30 7.82 0.57
CA VAL A 165 21.31 7.08 1.35
C VAL A 165 21.56 7.18 2.85
N LYS A 166 20.52 7.47 3.63
CA LYS A 166 20.49 7.31 5.09
C LYS A 166 19.38 6.33 5.47
N LEU A 167 19.72 5.32 6.25
CA LEU A 167 18.77 4.32 6.75
C LEU A 167 18.41 4.62 8.20
N TYR A 168 17.11 4.61 8.50
CA TYR A 168 16.55 4.65 9.85
C TYR A 168 15.75 3.36 10.08
N GLU A 169 15.96 2.72 11.23
CA GLU A 169 15.28 1.49 11.60
C GLU A 169 14.50 1.66 12.91
N TYR A 170 13.25 1.18 12.90
CA TYR A 170 12.38 1.23 14.07
C TYR A 170 11.87 -0.17 14.38
N PRO A 171 11.95 -0.65 15.65
CA PRO A 171 11.31 -1.91 16.05
C PRO A 171 9.81 -1.86 15.78
N TYR A 172 9.28 -2.87 15.09
CA TYR A 172 7.87 -2.96 14.78
C TYR A 172 7.25 -4.24 15.34
N ARG A 173 6.09 -4.12 15.97
CA ARG A 173 5.40 -5.27 16.56
C ARG A 173 4.53 -5.96 15.51
N ARG A 174 4.79 -7.25 15.25
CA ARG A 174 3.91 -8.05 14.36
C ARG A 174 2.48 -8.04 14.85
N TYR A 175 1.56 -7.94 13.90
CA TYR A 175 0.17 -8.27 14.15
C TYR A 175 0.07 -9.76 14.52
N LYS A 176 -0.72 -10.11 15.55
CA LYS A 176 -0.75 -11.40 16.28
C LYS A 176 -1.12 -12.65 15.44
N SER A 177 -0.82 -12.76 14.17
CA SER A 177 -1.25 -13.90 13.34
C SER A 177 -0.33 -15.13 13.36
N LYS A 178 0.93 -15.02 13.80
CA LYS A 178 1.84 -16.17 13.97
C LYS A 178 2.90 -15.87 15.04
N ILE A 179 3.25 -16.89 15.82
CA ILE A 179 4.43 -16.88 16.71
C ILE A 179 5.67 -16.89 15.79
N PRO A 180 6.56 -15.90 15.84
CA PRO A 180 7.74 -15.90 14.99
C PRO A 180 8.76 -16.93 15.48
N ASN A 181 9.21 -17.80 14.58
CA ASN A 181 10.34 -18.68 14.85
C ASN A 181 11.71 -17.99 14.70
N ASN A 182 11.77 -16.73 14.32
CA ASN A 182 13.00 -15.99 14.09
C ASN A 182 13.31 -15.04 15.23
N LYS A 183 14.56 -15.13 15.74
CA LYS A 183 15.11 -14.28 16.82
C LYS A 183 15.34 -12.81 16.40
N ILE A 184 15.23 -12.48 15.11
CA ILE A 184 15.36 -11.10 14.61
C ILE A 184 13.98 -10.47 14.65
N GLY A 185 13.82 -9.40 15.44
CA GLY A 185 12.59 -8.64 15.51
C GLY A 185 12.26 -7.98 14.17
N LEU A 186 10.97 -7.87 13.84
CA LEU A 186 10.52 -7.09 12.69
C LEU A 186 10.91 -5.62 12.90
N LYS A 187 11.49 -5.02 11.88
CA LYS A 187 11.84 -3.60 11.86
C LYS A 187 11.23 -2.95 10.63
N GLU A 188 10.59 -1.82 10.84
CA GLU A 188 10.32 -0.88 9.76
C GLU A 188 11.59 -0.12 9.43
N GLN A 189 11.81 0.09 8.14
CA GLN A 189 12.99 0.70 7.55
C GLN A 189 12.58 1.90 6.72
N ILE A 190 13.14 3.06 7.04
CA ILE A 190 12.96 4.29 6.29
C ILE A 190 14.29 4.64 5.62
N TYR A 191 14.31 4.58 4.31
CA TYR A 191 15.44 5.02 3.50
C TYR A 191 15.19 6.46 3.06
N PHE A 192 16.01 7.38 3.52
CA PHE A 192 16.05 8.75 3.00
C PHE A 192 17.15 8.83 1.95
N ILE A 193 16.79 9.26 0.75
CA ILE A 193 17.68 9.37 -0.40
C ILE A 193 17.75 10.83 -0.84
N ASN A 194 18.96 11.41 -0.82
CA ASN A 194 19.22 12.70 -1.43
C ASN A 194 19.65 12.47 -2.88
N LEU A 195 18.83 12.92 -3.84
CA LEU A 195 19.01 12.72 -5.27
C LEU A 195 19.77 13.86 -5.95
N GLU A 196 20.04 14.96 -5.24
CA GLU A 196 20.80 16.12 -5.76
C GLU A 196 22.32 16.00 -5.50
N GLY A 197 22.76 14.97 -4.78
CA GLY A 197 24.13 14.83 -4.30
C GLY A 197 25.05 14.03 -5.16
#